data_19ae3b9dc8c91ad047c682d8f3f8429a
#
_entry.id   19ae3b9dc8c91ad047c682d8f3f8429a
#
_cell.length_a   1.000
_cell.length_b   1.000
_cell.length_c   1.000
_cell.angle_alpha   90.00
_cell.angle_beta   90.00
_cell.angle_gamma   90.00
#
_symmetry.space_group_name_H-M   'P 1'
#
loop_
_entity.id
_entity.type
_entity.pdbx_description
1 polymer ?
#
loop_
_entity_poly.entity_id
_entity_poly.type
_entity_poly.pdbx_seq_one_letter_code
_entity_poly.pdbx_strand_id
1 'polypeptide(L)'
;MLETPVWRDMAQILILTASAESEVLPALHLLSHKFRAIPAEPASLVNAPSADLIFLDARHNLAAAKSIARLLNTTGLITPLLAVVTEGGLAGISGEWGVGDIILDSAGPAEIDARIRLALARQTDSRDGEQIQTSGISI
;
A
#
# COMPACT_ATOMS: atom_id res chain seq x y z
N MET A 1 23.53 -17.82 -8.28
CA MET A 1 23.19 -17.50 -7.58
C MET A 1 22.23 -16.70 -7.62
N LEU A 2 21.41 -16.78 -7.19
CA LEU A 2 20.52 -16.11 -7.29
C LEU A 2 20.43 -15.20 -6.33
N GLU A 3 20.43 -14.13 -6.57
CA GLU A 3 20.38 -13.29 -5.68
C GLU A 3 19.07 -12.95 -5.25
N THR A 4 18.78 -12.58 -4.04
CA THR A 4 17.55 -11.99 -3.60
C THR A 4 17.39 -10.68 -4.28
N PRO A 5 16.26 -10.45 -4.91
CA PRO A 5 16.03 -9.15 -5.52
C PRO A 5 16.16 -8.05 -4.49
N VAL A 6 16.72 -6.95 -4.92
CA VAL A 6 16.95 -5.82 -4.03
C VAL A 6 15.66 -5.31 -3.42
N TRP A 7 14.56 -5.36 -4.17
CA TRP A 7 13.30 -4.84 -3.67
C TRP A 7 12.77 -5.60 -2.45
N ARG A 8 13.26 -6.79 -2.20
CA ARG A 8 12.84 -7.51 -1.00
C ARG A 8 13.38 -6.85 0.24
N ASP A 9 14.57 -6.24 0.12
CA ASP A 9 15.16 -5.58 1.25
C ASP A 9 14.82 -4.11 1.27
N MET A 10 14.49 -3.53 0.10
CA MET A 10 14.27 -2.12 0.00
C MET A 10 13.19 -1.86 -1.03
N ALA A 11 11.98 -1.65 -0.59
CA ALA A 11 10.85 -1.37 -1.47
C ALA A 11 10.76 0.12 -1.79
N GLN A 12 10.16 0.41 -2.93
CA GLN A 12 9.82 1.78 -3.31
C GLN A 12 8.40 2.02 -2.84
N ILE A 13 8.22 2.89 -1.89
CA ILE A 13 6.93 3.12 -1.25
C ILE A 13 6.41 4.51 -1.58
N LEU A 14 5.16 4.57 -2.01
CA LEU A 14 4.50 5.84 -2.25
C LEU A 14 3.53 6.10 -1.12
N ILE A 15 3.55 7.30 -0.57
CA ILE A 15 2.64 7.69 0.50
C ILE A 15 1.74 8.79 -0.02
N LEU A 16 0.43 8.53 -0.01
CA LEU A 16 -0.55 9.52 -0.45
C LEU A 16 -1.06 10.23 0.78
N THR A 17 -0.72 11.50 0.93
CA THR A 17 -1.04 12.22 2.15
C THR A 17 -1.04 13.73 1.91
N ALA A 18 -1.79 14.45 2.75
CA ALA A 18 -1.74 15.91 2.78
C ALA A 18 -0.81 16.38 3.92
N SER A 19 -0.26 15.43 4.69
CA SER A 19 0.59 15.74 5.83
C SER A 19 2.04 15.50 5.49
N ALA A 20 2.94 15.82 6.42
CA ALA A 20 4.33 15.44 6.25
C ALA A 20 4.46 13.93 6.34
N GLU A 21 5.35 13.35 5.54
CA GLU A 21 5.48 11.90 5.50
C GLU A 21 5.86 11.33 6.85
N SER A 22 6.61 12.08 7.65
CA SER A 22 7.03 11.60 8.96
C SER A 22 5.87 11.49 9.93
N GLU A 23 4.73 12.09 9.62
CA GLU A 23 3.57 12.03 10.50
C GLU A 23 2.66 10.85 10.18
N VAL A 24 2.74 10.34 8.98
CA VAL A 24 1.80 9.30 8.54
C VAL A 24 2.11 7.97 9.22
N LEU A 25 3.38 7.56 9.14
CA LEU A 25 3.84 6.34 9.77
C LEU A 25 5.23 6.62 10.32
N PRO A 26 5.32 7.19 11.50
CA PRO A 26 6.63 7.60 12.01
C PRO A 26 7.67 6.48 12.04
N ALA A 27 7.26 5.26 12.39
CA ALA A 27 8.21 4.17 12.51
C ALA A 27 8.73 3.68 11.15
N LEU A 28 8.10 4.09 10.05
CA LEU A 28 8.58 3.73 8.72
C LEU A 28 10.00 4.25 8.50
N HIS A 29 10.32 5.38 9.12
CA HIS A 29 11.64 5.98 8.96
C HIS A 29 12.76 5.17 9.61
N LEU A 30 12.41 4.18 10.41
CA LEU A 30 13.40 3.29 11.02
C LEU A 30 13.76 2.13 10.09
N LEU A 31 13.08 2.02 8.97
CA LEU A 31 13.33 0.95 8.00
C LEU A 31 14.13 1.50 6.82
N SER A 32 14.66 0.59 6.04
CA SER A 32 15.57 0.97 4.94
C SER A 32 14.88 1.17 3.61
N HIS A 33 13.55 1.21 3.60
CA HIS A 33 12.83 1.38 2.34
C HIS A 33 12.93 2.82 1.85
N LYS A 34 12.78 3.00 0.55
CA LYS A 34 12.70 4.32 -0.04
C LYS A 34 11.24 4.70 -0.10
N PHE A 35 10.92 5.94 0.25
CA PHE A 35 9.55 6.38 0.20
C PHE A 35 9.45 7.80 -0.29
N ARG A 36 8.30 8.13 -0.85
CA ARG A 36 8.04 9.44 -1.39
C ARG A 36 6.59 9.78 -1.12
N ALA A 37 6.33 10.98 -0.65
CA ALA A 37 4.98 11.44 -0.34
C ALA A 37 4.50 12.37 -1.43
N ILE A 38 3.24 12.17 -1.85
CA ILE A 38 2.58 13.10 -2.75
C ILE A 38 1.18 13.36 -2.21
N PRO A 39 0.54 14.46 -2.61
CA PRO A 39 -0.80 14.74 -2.13
C PRO A 39 -1.80 13.64 -2.49
N ALA A 40 -2.73 13.37 -1.59
CA ALA A 40 -3.77 12.38 -1.82
C ALA A 40 -4.92 13.02 -2.58
N GLU A 41 -4.67 13.37 -3.84
CA GLU A 41 -5.63 14.06 -4.69
C GLU A 41 -5.63 13.42 -6.06
N PRO A 42 -6.77 13.43 -6.74
CA PRO A 42 -6.80 12.84 -8.08
C PRO A 42 -5.76 13.42 -9.04
N ALA A 43 -5.53 14.73 -8.97
CA ALA A 43 -4.57 15.37 -9.88
C ALA A 43 -3.16 14.83 -9.67
N SER A 44 -2.79 14.49 -8.45
CA SER A 44 -1.46 13.98 -8.14
C SER A 44 -1.24 12.57 -8.69
N LEU A 45 -2.32 11.82 -8.90
CA LEU A 45 -2.22 10.44 -9.32
C LEU A 45 -1.90 10.31 -10.80
N VAL A 46 -2.13 11.37 -11.57
CA VAL A 46 -1.93 11.32 -13.01
C VAL A 46 -0.47 11.06 -13.35
N ASN A 47 0.44 11.70 -12.63
CA ASN A 47 1.86 11.54 -12.86
C ASN A 47 2.57 10.96 -11.65
N ALA A 48 1.89 10.10 -10.91
CA ALA A 48 2.49 9.51 -9.72
C ALA A 48 3.65 8.61 -10.11
N PRO A 49 4.73 8.61 -9.32
CA PRO A 49 5.83 7.69 -9.59
C PRO A 49 5.40 6.26 -9.37
N SER A 50 6.01 5.35 -10.10
CA SER A 50 5.72 3.94 -9.88
C SER A 50 6.23 3.53 -8.50
N ALA A 51 5.56 2.57 -7.91
CA ALA A 51 5.90 2.11 -6.56
C ALA A 51 5.61 0.64 -6.43
N ASP A 52 6.26 0.03 -5.45
CA ASP A 52 6.02 -1.37 -5.14
C ASP A 52 4.83 -1.51 -4.20
N LEU A 53 4.53 -0.45 -3.45
CA LEU A 53 3.47 -0.46 -2.46
C LEU A 53 3.03 0.96 -2.19
N ILE A 54 1.75 1.16 -1.91
CA ILE A 54 1.20 2.47 -1.63
C ILE A 54 0.57 2.48 -0.24
N PHE A 55 0.95 3.46 0.59
CA PHE A 55 0.25 3.76 1.82
C PHE A 55 -0.66 4.95 1.57
N LEU A 56 -1.93 4.80 1.90
CA LEU A 56 -2.91 5.87 1.76
C LEU A 56 -3.24 6.40 3.13
N ASP A 57 -2.98 7.68 3.36
CA ASP A 57 -3.23 8.31 4.65
C ASP A 57 -4.73 8.49 4.85
N ALA A 58 -5.32 7.74 5.75
CA ALA A 58 -6.73 7.83 6.07
C ALA A 58 -6.96 8.28 7.51
N ARG A 59 -5.95 8.93 8.11
CA ARG A 59 -6.03 9.28 9.53
C ARG A 59 -7.00 10.41 9.82
N HIS A 60 -7.11 11.37 8.93
CA HIS A 60 -7.85 12.60 9.23
C HIS A 60 -9.17 12.71 8.49
N ASN A 61 -9.30 12.13 7.32
CA ASN A 61 -10.51 12.27 6.53
C ASN A 61 -10.79 10.94 5.84
N LEU A 62 -11.60 10.11 6.49
CA LEU A 62 -11.90 8.78 5.99
C LEU A 62 -12.63 8.84 4.66
N ALA A 63 -13.57 9.77 4.52
CA ALA A 63 -14.35 9.84 3.28
C ALA A 63 -13.47 10.20 2.09
N ALA A 64 -12.57 11.14 2.26
CA ALA A 64 -11.66 11.52 1.17
C ALA A 64 -10.73 10.38 0.81
N ALA A 65 -10.21 9.69 1.82
CA ALA A 65 -9.31 8.57 1.58
C ALA A 65 -10.04 7.44 0.86
N LYS A 66 -11.29 7.16 1.26
CA LYS A 66 -12.07 6.13 0.60
C LYS A 66 -12.25 6.47 -0.88
N SER A 67 -12.51 7.74 -1.19
CA SER A 67 -12.67 8.15 -2.57
C SER A 67 -11.40 7.93 -3.38
N ILE A 68 -10.24 8.23 -2.80
CA ILE A 68 -8.98 7.98 -3.50
C ILE A 68 -8.75 6.48 -3.70
N ALA A 69 -9.04 5.67 -2.67
CA ALA A 69 -8.87 4.23 -2.80
C ALA A 69 -9.74 3.67 -3.92
N ARG A 70 -10.99 4.12 -3.98
CA ARG A 70 -11.90 3.65 -5.02
C ARG A 70 -11.44 4.10 -6.40
N LEU A 71 -10.93 5.33 -6.49
CA LEU A 71 -10.42 5.82 -7.76
C LEU A 71 -9.24 4.98 -8.24
N LEU A 72 -8.32 4.66 -7.34
CA LEU A 72 -7.18 3.83 -7.69
C LEU A 72 -7.62 2.46 -8.18
N ASN A 73 -8.64 1.89 -7.55
CA ASN A 73 -9.12 0.58 -7.97
C ASN A 73 -9.76 0.61 -9.34
N THR A 74 -10.36 1.73 -9.74
CA THR A 74 -10.97 1.80 -11.08
C THR A 74 -9.92 1.91 -12.17
N THR A 75 -8.68 2.23 -11.83
CA THR A 75 -7.63 2.34 -12.83
C THR A 75 -6.99 0.99 -13.15
N GLY A 76 -7.43 -0.08 -12.48
CA GLY A 76 -6.80 -1.37 -12.68
C GLY A 76 -5.49 -1.52 -11.95
N LEU A 77 -5.27 -0.72 -10.91
CA LEU A 77 -4.04 -0.76 -10.16
C LEU A 77 -3.80 -2.13 -9.54
N ILE A 78 -2.62 -2.67 -9.76
CA ILE A 78 -2.24 -3.94 -9.16
C ILE A 78 -1.28 -3.77 -7.99
N THR A 79 -0.76 -2.56 -7.79
CA THR A 79 0.13 -2.28 -6.69
C THR A 79 -0.61 -2.41 -5.37
N PRO A 80 -0.04 -3.09 -4.37
CA PRO A 80 -0.72 -3.22 -3.08
C PRO A 80 -1.00 -1.86 -2.47
N LEU A 81 -2.20 -1.72 -1.91
CA LEU A 81 -2.67 -0.47 -1.33
C LEU A 81 -3.07 -0.73 0.11
N LEU A 82 -2.41 -0.07 1.04
CA LEU A 82 -2.70 -0.19 2.46
C LEU A 82 -3.16 1.15 3.01
N ALA A 83 -4.24 1.14 3.79
CA ALA A 83 -4.73 2.37 4.41
C ALA A 83 -4.10 2.55 5.78
N VAL A 84 -3.58 3.74 6.05
CA VAL A 84 -3.03 4.09 7.36
C VAL A 84 -4.13 4.78 8.14
N VAL A 85 -4.53 4.21 9.26
CA VAL A 85 -5.66 4.71 10.03
C VAL A 85 -5.28 4.87 11.50
N THR A 86 -6.07 5.65 12.22
CA THR A 86 -6.00 5.66 13.67
C THR A 86 -6.91 4.56 14.20
N GLU A 87 -6.73 4.20 15.45
CA GLU A 87 -7.61 3.20 16.02
C GLU A 87 -9.07 3.63 15.95
N GLY A 88 -9.35 4.90 16.18
CA GLY A 88 -10.72 5.40 16.10
C GLY A 88 -11.29 5.34 14.71
N GLY A 89 -10.46 5.29 13.69
CA GLY A 89 -10.93 5.22 12.32
C GLY A 89 -11.23 3.82 11.82
N LEU A 90 -10.87 2.79 12.59
CA LEU A 90 -11.07 1.41 12.15
C LEU A 90 -12.52 1.08 11.84
N ALA A 91 -13.45 1.67 12.59
CA ALA A 91 -14.86 1.38 12.38
C ALA A 91 -15.37 1.85 11.02
N GLY A 92 -14.65 2.78 10.39
CA GLY A 92 -15.06 3.30 9.09
C GLY A 92 -14.51 2.52 7.90
N ILE A 93 -13.68 1.51 8.17
CA ILE A 93 -13.09 0.73 7.08
C ILE A 93 -14.03 -0.42 6.73
N SER A 94 -14.19 -0.68 5.44
CA SER A 94 -15.00 -1.79 4.98
C SER A 94 -14.44 -2.31 3.69
N GLY A 95 -14.98 -3.43 3.22
CA GLY A 95 -14.53 -4.01 1.97
C GLY A 95 -14.75 -3.12 0.77
N GLU A 96 -15.64 -2.13 0.89
CA GLU A 96 -15.92 -1.23 -0.22
C GLU A 96 -14.72 -0.34 -0.57
N TRP A 97 -13.79 -0.17 0.37
CA TRP A 97 -12.63 0.66 0.11
C TRP A 97 -11.74 0.10 -0.98
N GLY A 98 -11.65 -1.23 -1.07
CA GLY A 98 -10.77 -1.85 -2.04
C GLY A 98 -9.32 -1.83 -1.66
N VAL A 99 -9.01 -1.55 -0.37
CA VAL A 99 -7.62 -1.65 0.08
C VAL A 99 -7.31 -3.09 0.42
N GLY A 100 -6.06 -3.49 0.24
CA GLY A 100 -5.67 -4.86 0.53
C GLY A 100 -5.43 -5.11 2.00
N ASP A 101 -5.15 -4.06 2.77
CA ASP A 101 -4.84 -4.21 4.18
C ASP A 101 -4.91 -2.83 4.84
N ILE A 102 -4.83 -2.81 6.14
CA ILE A 102 -4.77 -1.56 6.90
C ILE A 102 -3.61 -1.64 7.86
N ILE A 103 -3.16 -0.49 8.34
CA ILE A 103 -2.14 -0.45 9.38
C ILE A 103 -2.40 0.76 10.24
N LEU A 104 -2.20 0.62 11.55
CA LEU A 104 -2.37 1.72 12.47
C LEU A 104 -1.16 2.65 12.37
N ASP A 105 -1.40 3.94 12.49
CA ASP A 105 -0.32 4.93 12.42
C ASP A 105 0.67 4.78 13.56
N SER A 106 0.26 4.10 14.63
CA SER A 106 1.13 3.85 15.77
C SER A 106 1.95 2.56 15.65
N ALA A 107 1.84 1.87 14.53
CA ALA A 107 2.55 0.59 14.36
C ALA A 107 4.05 0.78 14.51
N GLY A 108 4.70 -0.18 15.13
CA GLY A 108 6.15 -0.17 15.26
C GLY A 108 6.83 -0.65 13.99
N PRO A 109 8.15 -0.54 13.92
CA PRO A 109 8.86 -0.88 12.68
C PRO A 109 8.73 -2.35 12.30
N ALA A 110 8.68 -3.25 13.27
CA ALA A 110 8.57 -4.67 12.96
C ALA A 110 7.23 -4.99 12.31
N GLU A 111 6.16 -4.37 12.79
CA GLU A 111 4.84 -4.58 12.21
C GLU A 111 4.77 -3.99 10.81
N ILE A 112 5.30 -2.79 10.61
CA ILE A 112 5.30 -2.16 9.31
C ILE A 112 6.05 -3.04 8.31
N ASP A 113 7.22 -3.50 8.70
CA ASP A 113 8.04 -4.33 7.82
C ASP A 113 7.33 -5.63 7.45
N ALA A 114 6.69 -6.25 8.44
CA ALA A 114 5.97 -7.50 8.19
C ALA A 114 4.82 -7.29 7.21
N ARG A 115 4.06 -6.21 7.37
CA ARG A 115 2.96 -5.96 6.46
C ARG A 115 3.43 -5.65 5.04
N ILE A 116 4.56 -4.95 4.92
CA ILE A 116 5.15 -4.70 3.62
C ILE A 116 5.54 -6.01 2.96
N ARG A 117 6.24 -6.88 3.69
CA ARG A 117 6.67 -8.17 3.14
C ARG A 117 5.50 -9.02 2.71
N LEU A 118 4.45 -9.05 3.54
CA LEU A 118 3.28 -9.85 3.21
C LEU A 118 2.52 -9.29 2.01
N ALA A 119 2.44 -7.97 1.91
CA ALA A 119 1.75 -7.36 0.78
C ALA A 119 2.49 -7.65 -0.53
N LEU A 120 3.81 -7.56 -0.51
CA LEU A 120 4.60 -7.82 -1.70
C LEU A 120 4.54 -9.30 -2.09
N ALA A 121 4.53 -10.19 -1.10
CA ALA A 121 4.44 -11.61 -1.36
C ALA A 121 3.09 -11.99 -1.94
N ARG A 122 2.02 -11.39 -1.42
CA ARG A 122 0.68 -11.68 -1.94
C ARG A 122 0.55 -11.27 -3.40
N GLN A 123 1.15 -10.16 -3.77
CA GLN A 123 1.09 -9.71 -5.14
C GLN A 123 1.82 -10.70 -6.06
N THR A 124 2.98 -11.17 -5.64
CA THR A 124 3.72 -12.15 -6.41
C THR A 124 2.94 -13.46 -6.54
N ASP A 125 2.37 -13.92 -5.43
CA ASP A 125 1.59 -15.15 -5.43
C ASP A 125 0.37 -15.02 -6.32
N SER A 126 -0.27 -13.88 -6.30
CA SER A 126 -1.44 -13.65 -7.12
C SER A 126 -1.10 -13.74 -8.60
N ARG A 127 0.03 -13.18 -9.00
CA ARG A 127 0.47 -13.28 -10.39
C ARG A 127 0.77 -14.71 -10.77
N ASP A 128 1.45 -15.43 -9.90
CA ASP A 128 1.77 -16.82 -10.16
C ASP A 128 0.50 -17.64 -10.23
N GLY A 129 -0.45 -17.37 -9.36
CA GLY A 129 -1.71 -18.07 -9.38
C GLY A 129 -2.47 -17.84 -10.66
N GLU A 130 -2.45 -16.62 -11.16
CA GLU A 130 -3.11 -16.32 -12.41
C GLU A 130 -2.47 -17.06 -13.57
N GLN A 131 -1.17 -17.15 -13.57
CA GLN A 131 -0.49 -17.89 -14.61
C GLN A 131 -0.84 -19.36 -14.58
N ILE A 132 -0.92 -19.93 -13.40
CA ILE A 132 -1.27 -21.33 -13.26
C ILE A 132 -2.68 -21.56 -13.76
N GLN A 133 -3.59 -20.70 -13.42
CA GLN A 133 -4.96 -20.85 -13.89
C GLN A 133 -5.04 -20.72 -15.39
N THR A 134 -4.27 -19.82 -15.92
CA THR A 134 -4.26 -19.64 -17.35
C THR A 134 -3.75 -20.88 -18.05
N SER A 135 -2.84 -21.58 -17.43
CA SER A 135 -2.40 -22.78 -18.08
C SER A 135 -3.38 -23.88 -17.84
N GLY A 136 -4.47 -23.58 -17.33
CA GLY A 136 -5.41 -24.39 -17.45
C GLY A 136 -5.68 -25.34 -16.67
N ILE A 137 -5.74 -25.19 -16.04
CA ILE A 137 -6.02 -26.00 -15.32
C ILE A 137 -7.04 -26.48 -15.27
N SER A 138 -7.51 -26.18 -15.67
CA SER A 138 -8.49 -26.50 -15.79
C SER A 138 -8.94 -27.56 -15.31
N ILE A 139 -8.78 -28.02 -14.93
CA ILE A 139 -9.18 -29.04 -14.49
C ILE A 139 -10.09 -29.15 -13.99
#